data_c8c0cde2899e84b4aa7d134305cb1c41
#
_entry.id   c8c0cde2899e84b4aa7d134305cb1c41
#
_cell.length_a   1.000
_cell.length_b   1.000
_cell.length_c   1.000
_cell.angle_alpha   90.00
_cell.angle_beta   90.00
_cell.angle_gamma   90.00
#
_symmetry.space_group_name_H-M   'P 1'
#
loop_
_entity.id
_entity.type
_entity.pdbx_description
1 polymer ?
#
loop_
_entity_poly.entity_id
_entity_poly.type
_entity_poly.pdbx_seq_one_letter_code
_entity_poly.pdbx_strand_id
1 'polypeptide(L)'
;ILLLCALLLLRDLWGESRQHRMFDKLDVIKRHVTALAAARQTDIQLVGPKKMRHELVEFASAVSGDVRWFNVCCRMFRRQEVFDATLRPFVDNPNVTAIHLVCRPEEEPFWRSDVLPKLRKCERGDKVRPPLWGPIGTNVSFVLGDVDGDGRDEAMLSIIEEPFAAANQGPSVPRFLIRVFSHCDLIASLEDMSRHAMSDFAATVEGTADDGPATRL
;
A
#
# COMPACT_ATOMS: atom_id res chain seq x y z
N ILE A 1 7.50 43.72 -55.67
CA ILE A 1 7.79 42.30 -55.31
C ILE A 1 8.76 42.22 -54.13
N LEU A 2 9.92 42.90 -54.15
CA LEU A 2 10.92 42.90 -53.10
C LEU A 2 10.38 43.40 -51.74
N LEU A 3 9.52 44.43 -51.73
CA LEU A 3 8.90 44.99 -50.55
C LEU A 3 7.90 44.02 -49.87
N LEU A 4 7.19 43.24 -50.70
CA LEU A 4 6.24 42.24 -50.25
C LEU A 4 6.93 41.04 -49.59
N CYS A 5 8.07 40.60 -50.19
CA CYS A 5 8.92 39.57 -49.62
C CYS A 5 9.53 39.98 -48.28
N ALA A 6 9.99 41.22 -48.15
CA ALA A 6 10.53 41.73 -46.93
C ALA A 6 9.49 41.80 -45.81
N LEU A 7 8.23 42.18 -46.12
CA LEU A 7 7.12 42.22 -45.15
C LEU A 7 6.72 40.82 -44.70
N LEU A 8 6.72 39.82 -45.56
CA LEU A 8 6.45 38.45 -45.24
C LEU A 8 7.51 37.82 -44.33
N LEU A 9 8.81 38.10 -44.61
CA LEU A 9 9.90 37.66 -43.76
C LEU A 9 9.87 38.30 -42.37
N LEU A 10 9.56 39.60 -42.31
CA LEU A 10 9.38 40.30 -41.03
C LEU A 10 8.21 39.71 -40.22
N ARG A 11 7.09 39.35 -40.86
CA ARG A 11 5.96 38.72 -40.23
C ARG A 11 6.32 37.35 -39.65
N ASP A 12 7.08 36.53 -40.38
CA ASP A 12 7.48 35.19 -39.93
C ASP A 12 8.49 35.27 -38.79
N LEU A 13 9.47 36.16 -38.85
CA LEU A 13 10.40 36.44 -37.73
C LEU A 13 9.71 36.95 -36.46
N TRP A 14 8.63 37.75 -36.62
CA TRP A 14 7.81 38.18 -35.47
C TRP A 14 6.94 37.05 -34.93
N GLY A 15 6.49 36.11 -35.77
CA GLY A 15 5.76 34.93 -35.40
C GLY A 15 6.62 33.98 -34.57
N GLU A 16 7.85 33.68 -35.05
CA GLU A 16 8.80 32.81 -34.32
C GLU A 16 9.20 33.40 -32.96
N SER A 17 9.48 34.69 -32.90
CA SER A 17 9.86 35.34 -31.61
C SER A 17 8.71 35.37 -30.60
N ARG A 18 7.46 35.36 -31.04
CA ARG A 18 6.28 35.20 -30.19
C ARG A 18 6.12 33.76 -29.70
N GLN A 19 6.35 32.78 -30.56
CA GLN A 19 6.32 31.38 -30.18
C GLN A 19 7.40 31.03 -29.15
N HIS A 20 8.63 31.44 -29.35
CA HIS A 20 9.71 31.22 -28.38
C HIS A 20 9.38 31.81 -27.01
N ARG A 21 8.89 33.07 -26.97
CA ARG A 21 8.47 33.69 -25.70
C ARG A 21 7.30 33.01 -25.02
N MET A 22 6.43 32.35 -25.79
CA MET A 22 5.32 31.56 -25.24
C MET A 22 5.82 30.24 -24.65
N PHE A 23 6.75 29.56 -25.33
CA PHE A 23 7.40 28.35 -24.81
C PHE A 23 8.20 28.61 -23.54
N ASP A 24 8.98 29.70 -23.49
CA ASP A 24 9.71 30.11 -22.29
C ASP A 24 8.78 30.38 -21.09
N LYS A 25 7.62 31.02 -21.35
CA LYS A 25 6.62 31.27 -20.30
C LYS A 25 5.95 29.94 -19.85
N LEU A 26 5.68 29.00 -20.77
CA LEU A 26 5.15 27.70 -20.44
C LEU A 26 6.12 26.87 -19.59
N ASP A 27 7.42 26.92 -19.89
CA ASP A 27 8.45 26.25 -19.09
C ASP A 27 8.60 26.87 -17.70
N VAL A 28 8.47 28.18 -17.57
CA VAL A 28 8.45 28.86 -16.26
C VAL A 28 7.20 28.45 -15.47
N ILE A 29 6.02 28.44 -16.10
CA ILE A 29 4.78 28.02 -15.45
C ILE A 29 4.88 26.56 -15.05
N LYS A 30 5.36 25.67 -15.93
CA LYS A 30 5.56 24.26 -15.63
C LYS A 30 6.48 24.06 -14.41
N ARG A 31 7.60 24.77 -14.36
CA ARG A 31 8.51 24.73 -13.19
C ARG A 31 7.84 25.21 -11.92
N HIS A 32 7.06 26.30 -11.96
CA HIS A 32 6.31 26.78 -10.80
C HIS A 32 5.21 25.83 -10.35
N VAL A 33 4.47 25.23 -11.28
CA VAL A 33 3.45 24.22 -10.98
C VAL A 33 4.09 22.98 -10.37
N THR A 34 5.23 22.53 -10.91
CA THR A 34 5.97 21.38 -10.34
C THR A 34 6.53 21.72 -8.95
N ALA A 35 7.07 22.92 -8.75
CA ALA A 35 7.55 23.36 -7.44
C ALA A 35 6.41 23.53 -6.42
N LEU A 36 5.23 24.02 -6.85
CA LEU A 36 4.05 24.11 -5.99
C LEU A 36 3.45 22.72 -5.68
N ALA A 37 3.51 21.79 -6.62
CA ALA A 37 3.12 20.41 -6.40
C ALA A 37 4.06 19.73 -5.40
N ALA A 38 5.38 19.90 -5.55
CA ALA A 38 6.37 19.41 -4.61
C ALA A 38 6.25 20.05 -3.21
N ALA A 39 5.98 21.36 -3.13
CA ALA A 39 5.74 22.05 -1.85
C ALA A 39 4.42 21.66 -1.17
N ARG A 40 3.51 20.99 -1.87
CA ARG A 40 2.26 20.42 -1.34
C ARG A 40 2.34 18.90 -1.14
N GLN A 41 3.51 18.29 -1.27
CA GLN A 41 3.67 16.90 -0.92
C GLN A 41 3.34 16.73 0.57
N THR A 42 2.16 16.18 0.82
CA THR A 42 1.69 15.87 2.16
C THR A 42 2.34 14.55 2.55
N ASP A 43 3.15 14.54 3.60
CA ASP A 43 3.78 13.31 4.10
C ASP A 43 2.76 12.25 4.51
N ILE A 44 1.60 12.72 5.00
CA ILE A 44 0.54 11.91 5.58
C ILE A 44 -0.83 12.45 5.15
N GLN A 45 -1.71 11.57 4.68
CA GLN A 45 -3.08 11.90 4.32
C GLN A 45 -4.08 11.09 5.14
N LEU A 46 -4.99 11.77 5.84
CA LEU A 46 -6.11 11.11 6.50
C LEU A 46 -7.21 10.79 5.49
N VAL A 47 -7.57 9.51 5.39
CA VAL A 47 -8.61 8.99 4.51
C VAL A 47 -9.86 8.70 5.32
N GLY A 48 -10.91 9.47 5.09
CA GLY A 48 -12.19 9.29 5.78
C GLY A 48 -12.98 8.09 5.26
N PRO A 49 -14.01 7.63 6.02
CA PRO A 49 -14.75 6.39 5.75
C PRO A 49 -15.34 6.29 4.34
N LYS A 50 -15.80 7.41 3.77
CA LYS A 50 -16.42 7.44 2.44
C LYS A 50 -15.43 7.14 1.30
N LYS A 51 -14.16 7.48 1.49
CA LYS A 51 -13.10 7.29 0.48
C LYS A 51 -12.25 6.04 0.73
N MET A 52 -12.34 5.45 1.92
CA MET A 52 -11.47 4.36 2.37
C MET A 52 -11.38 3.21 1.36
N ARG A 53 -12.53 2.73 0.85
CA ARG A 53 -12.57 1.64 -0.12
C ARG A 53 -11.87 2.01 -1.43
N HIS A 54 -12.11 3.22 -1.92
CA HIS A 54 -11.53 3.72 -3.16
C HIS A 54 -10.01 3.83 -3.05
N GLU A 55 -9.52 4.51 -2.02
CA GLU A 55 -8.09 4.70 -1.75
C GLU A 55 -7.35 3.37 -1.55
N LEU A 56 -7.99 2.41 -0.86
CA LEU A 56 -7.37 1.09 -0.66
C LEU A 56 -7.27 0.31 -1.98
N VAL A 57 -8.28 0.39 -2.84
CA VAL A 57 -8.26 -0.24 -4.17
C VAL A 57 -7.24 0.45 -5.09
N GLU A 58 -7.17 1.77 -5.06
CA GLU A 58 -6.15 2.52 -5.82
C GLU A 58 -4.74 2.14 -5.37
N PHE A 59 -4.48 2.14 -4.06
CA PHE A 59 -3.19 1.71 -3.50
C PHE A 59 -2.86 0.28 -3.93
N ALA A 60 -3.78 -0.67 -3.73
CA ALA A 60 -3.58 -2.08 -4.09
C ALA A 60 -3.33 -2.30 -5.59
N SER A 61 -3.92 -1.45 -6.45
CA SER A 61 -3.75 -1.53 -7.91
C SER A 61 -2.43 -0.93 -8.39
N ALA A 62 -1.90 0.04 -7.64
CA ALA A 62 -0.67 0.74 -7.97
C ALA A 62 0.59 0.01 -7.46
N VAL A 63 0.45 -0.75 -6.37
CA VAL A 63 1.56 -1.46 -5.72
C VAL A 63 2.18 -2.51 -6.65
N SER A 64 3.51 -2.62 -6.60
CA SER A 64 4.32 -3.63 -7.28
C SER A 64 5.26 -4.36 -6.32
N GLY A 65 5.76 -5.53 -6.72
CA GLY A 65 6.69 -6.33 -5.92
C GLY A 65 6.02 -6.99 -4.70
N ASP A 66 6.73 -7.02 -3.60
CA ASP A 66 6.28 -7.67 -2.37
C ASP A 66 5.47 -6.72 -1.49
N VAL A 67 4.31 -7.18 -1.06
CA VAL A 67 3.42 -6.47 -0.13
C VAL A 67 3.60 -7.05 1.27
N ARG A 68 3.75 -6.20 2.26
CA ARG A 68 3.89 -6.58 3.67
C ARG A 68 2.74 -6.01 4.49
N TRP A 69 1.91 -6.87 5.05
CA TRP A 69 0.78 -6.45 5.87
C TRP A 69 1.00 -6.88 7.33
N PHE A 70 1.19 -5.91 8.18
CA PHE A 70 1.48 -6.08 9.60
C PHE A 70 0.21 -5.95 10.44
N ASN A 71 0.08 -6.82 11.46
CA ASN A 71 -1.02 -6.87 12.43
C ASN A 71 -2.38 -7.03 11.75
N VAL A 72 -2.49 -8.07 10.93
CA VAL A 72 -3.73 -8.35 10.17
C VAL A 72 -4.78 -8.96 11.08
N CYS A 73 -5.96 -8.38 11.10
CA CYS A 73 -7.14 -8.95 11.73
C CYS A 73 -7.86 -9.86 10.73
N CYS A 74 -7.59 -11.18 10.77
CA CYS A 74 -8.21 -12.15 9.85
C CYS A 74 -9.72 -12.23 10.00
N ARG A 75 -10.25 -11.95 11.20
CA ARG A 75 -11.69 -11.92 11.49
C ARG A 75 -12.44 -10.90 10.63
N MET A 76 -11.82 -9.79 10.23
CA MET A 76 -12.44 -8.80 9.34
C MET A 76 -12.84 -9.40 7.99
N PHE A 77 -12.09 -10.40 7.50
CA PHE A 77 -12.34 -11.05 6.22
C PHE A 77 -13.47 -12.10 6.24
N ARG A 78 -14.11 -12.33 7.38
CA ARG A 78 -15.29 -13.20 7.48
C ARG A 78 -16.38 -12.81 6.48
N ARG A 79 -16.59 -11.49 6.31
CA ARG A 79 -17.49 -10.95 5.30
C ARG A 79 -16.82 -10.92 3.93
N GLN A 80 -17.53 -11.46 2.91
CA GLN A 80 -16.98 -11.52 1.56
C GLN A 80 -16.69 -10.12 1.00
N GLU A 81 -17.59 -9.16 1.26
CA GLU A 81 -17.45 -7.79 0.75
C GLU A 81 -16.19 -7.10 1.30
N VAL A 82 -15.78 -7.42 2.54
CA VAL A 82 -14.56 -6.87 3.13
C VAL A 82 -13.34 -7.53 2.50
N PHE A 83 -13.35 -8.85 2.32
CA PHE A 83 -12.27 -9.56 1.62
C PHE A 83 -12.08 -9.00 0.20
N ASP A 84 -13.18 -8.85 -0.56
CA ASP A 84 -13.17 -8.35 -1.94
C ASP A 84 -12.74 -6.88 -2.04
N ALA A 85 -12.98 -6.09 -0.99
CA ALA A 85 -12.62 -4.67 -0.97
C ALA A 85 -11.19 -4.40 -0.48
N THR A 86 -10.56 -5.36 0.22
CA THR A 86 -9.29 -5.12 0.92
C THR A 86 -8.17 -6.03 0.47
N LEU A 87 -8.26 -7.35 0.68
CA LEU A 87 -7.18 -8.30 0.35
C LEU A 87 -7.18 -8.68 -1.13
N ARG A 88 -8.36 -8.93 -1.71
CA ARG A 88 -8.49 -9.39 -3.09
C ARG A 88 -7.85 -8.47 -4.14
N PRO A 89 -7.92 -7.12 -4.05
CA PRO A 89 -7.26 -6.25 -5.01
C PRO A 89 -5.74 -6.45 -5.08
N PHE A 90 -5.07 -6.76 -3.97
CA PHE A 90 -3.65 -7.10 -3.97
C PHE A 90 -3.40 -8.48 -4.61
N VAL A 91 -4.25 -9.46 -4.34
CA VAL A 91 -4.14 -10.81 -4.92
C VAL A 91 -4.30 -10.78 -6.44
N ASP A 92 -5.29 -10.03 -6.92
CA ASP A 92 -5.61 -9.94 -8.36
C ASP A 92 -4.60 -9.04 -9.12
N ASN A 93 -3.85 -8.15 -8.43
CA ASN A 93 -2.88 -7.28 -9.07
C ASN A 93 -1.71 -8.09 -9.67
N PRO A 94 -1.48 -8.05 -11.00
CA PRO A 94 -0.42 -8.82 -11.67
C PRO A 94 0.99 -8.40 -11.26
N ASN A 95 1.17 -7.15 -10.81
CA ASN A 95 2.47 -6.60 -10.46
C ASN A 95 2.91 -6.99 -9.04
N VAL A 96 1.99 -7.48 -8.18
CA VAL A 96 2.33 -8.01 -6.87
C VAL A 96 2.91 -9.41 -7.01
N THR A 97 4.08 -9.66 -6.42
CA THR A 97 4.81 -10.93 -6.48
C THR A 97 4.50 -11.82 -5.29
N ALA A 98 4.48 -11.26 -4.09
CA ALA A 98 4.12 -11.96 -2.87
C ALA A 98 3.41 -11.02 -1.88
N ILE A 99 2.57 -11.62 -1.02
CA ILE A 99 1.89 -10.92 0.07
C ILE A 99 2.25 -11.62 1.36
N HIS A 100 2.97 -10.91 2.23
CA HIS A 100 3.41 -11.38 3.52
C HIS A 100 2.50 -10.83 4.61
N LEU A 101 1.97 -11.71 5.45
CA LEU A 101 1.06 -11.36 6.52
C LEU A 101 1.72 -11.63 7.87
N VAL A 102 1.70 -10.66 8.76
CA VAL A 102 2.10 -10.80 10.17
C VAL A 102 0.84 -10.66 11.01
N CYS A 103 0.53 -11.69 11.79
CA CYS A 103 -0.72 -11.81 12.51
C CYS A 103 -0.49 -12.19 13.98
N ARG A 104 -1.44 -11.84 14.83
CA ARG A 104 -1.49 -12.36 16.20
C ARG A 104 -1.89 -13.84 16.19
N PRO A 105 -1.42 -14.67 17.13
CA PRO A 105 -1.78 -16.09 17.19
C PRO A 105 -3.30 -16.35 17.28
N GLU A 106 -4.04 -15.43 17.93
CA GLU A 106 -5.50 -15.54 18.10
C GLU A 106 -6.27 -15.41 16.78
N GLU A 107 -5.62 -14.92 15.74
CA GLU A 107 -6.21 -14.78 14.40
C GLU A 107 -6.09 -16.05 13.55
N GLU A 108 -5.30 -17.06 13.99
CA GLU A 108 -5.08 -18.30 13.23
C GLU A 108 -6.35 -19.08 12.93
N PRO A 109 -7.32 -19.26 13.87
CA PRO A 109 -8.58 -19.93 13.56
C PRO A 109 -9.36 -19.25 12.42
N PHE A 110 -9.37 -17.90 12.41
CA PHE A 110 -10.07 -17.12 11.37
C PHE A 110 -9.33 -17.15 10.02
N TRP A 111 -8.00 -17.21 10.05
CA TRP A 111 -7.23 -17.47 8.84
C TRP A 111 -7.65 -18.78 8.18
N ARG A 112 -7.71 -19.86 8.95
CA ARG A 112 -8.04 -21.18 8.45
C ARG A 112 -9.49 -21.30 7.99
N SER A 113 -10.45 -20.69 8.73
CA SER A 113 -11.88 -20.81 8.44
C SER A 113 -12.39 -19.81 7.41
N ASP A 114 -11.90 -18.59 7.44
CA ASP A 114 -12.51 -17.47 6.72
C ASP A 114 -11.65 -16.96 5.55
N VAL A 115 -10.31 -16.96 5.68
CA VAL A 115 -9.41 -16.38 4.67
C VAL A 115 -8.92 -17.43 3.67
N LEU A 116 -8.32 -18.49 4.16
CA LEU A 116 -7.71 -19.53 3.32
C LEU A 116 -8.68 -20.15 2.29
N PRO A 117 -9.96 -20.47 2.64
CA PRO A 117 -10.92 -20.97 1.65
C PRO A 117 -11.26 -19.96 0.54
N LYS A 118 -11.19 -18.66 0.83
CA LYS A 118 -11.42 -17.60 -0.17
C LYS A 118 -10.23 -17.46 -1.09
N LEU A 119 -9.01 -17.47 -0.53
CA LEU A 119 -7.77 -17.44 -1.32
C LEU A 119 -7.68 -18.60 -2.30
N ARG A 120 -8.09 -19.81 -1.87
CA ARG A 120 -8.12 -20.99 -2.77
C ARG A 120 -9.06 -20.84 -3.97
N LYS A 121 -10.02 -19.92 -3.91
CA LYS A 121 -10.93 -19.60 -5.02
C LYS A 121 -10.41 -18.47 -5.91
N CYS A 122 -9.36 -17.76 -5.49
CA CYS A 122 -8.72 -16.74 -6.30
C CYS A 122 -7.70 -17.40 -7.22
N GLU A 123 -7.63 -17.00 -8.48
CA GLU A 123 -6.69 -17.52 -9.48
C GLU A 123 -5.22 -17.39 -9.03
N ARG A 124 -4.92 -16.30 -8.31
CA ARG A 124 -3.57 -15.96 -7.84
C ARG A 124 -3.45 -15.97 -6.32
N GLY A 125 -4.25 -16.78 -5.64
CA GLY A 125 -4.27 -16.85 -4.18
C GLY A 125 -2.97 -17.39 -3.57
N ASP A 126 -2.14 -18.06 -4.33
CA ASP A 126 -0.82 -18.59 -3.99
C ASP A 126 0.23 -17.50 -3.71
N LYS A 127 -0.01 -16.26 -4.18
CA LYS A 127 0.82 -15.11 -3.82
C LYS A 127 0.80 -14.79 -2.33
N VAL A 128 -0.30 -15.10 -1.65
CA VAL A 128 -0.41 -14.88 -0.19
C VAL A 128 0.35 -15.99 0.52
N ARG A 129 1.47 -15.61 1.13
CA ARG A 129 2.29 -16.55 1.90
C ARG A 129 1.57 -16.93 3.19
N PRO A 130 1.85 -18.13 3.74
CA PRO A 130 1.35 -18.49 5.07
C PRO A 130 1.70 -17.38 6.08
N PRO A 131 0.73 -16.95 6.92
CA PRO A 131 1.00 -15.89 7.89
C PRO A 131 2.08 -16.27 8.90
N LEU A 132 2.86 -15.28 9.30
CA LEU A 132 3.74 -15.38 10.44
C LEU A 132 2.97 -15.01 11.71
N TRP A 133 3.01 -15.90 12.69
CA TRP A 133 2.26 -15.77 13.94
C TRP A 133 3.18 -15.33 15.07
N GLY A 134 2.82 -14.27 15.79
CA GLY A 134 3.59 -13.83 16.95
C GLY A 134 2.92 -12.76 17.78
N PRO A 135 3.44 -12.49 18.97
CA PRO A 135 2.89 -11.48 19.87
C PRO A 135 3.09 -10.08 19.29
N ILE A 136 2.02 -9.34 19.10
CA ILE A 136 2.04 -7.97 18.57
C ILE A 136 1.52 -7.02 19.67
N GLY A 137 2.44 -6.23 20.25
CA GLY A 137 2.16 -5.31 21.37
C GLY A 137 1.56 -3.96 20.95
N THR A 138 1.06 -3.82 19.70
CA THR A 138 0.50 -2.56 19.20
C THR A 138 -0.88 -2.75 18.58
N ASN A 139 -1.68 -1.68 18.62
CA ASN A 139 -2.97 -1.63 17.95
C ASN A 139 -2.89 -1.01 16.53
N VAL A 140 -1.69 -0.78 16.04
CA VAL A 140 -1.46 -0.29 14.69
C VAL A 140 -1.43 -1.47 13.72
N SER A 141 -2.19 -1.36 12.63
CA SER A 141 -2.13 -2.25 11.48
C SER A 141 -1.76 -1.42 10.26
N PHE A 142 -0.87 -1.94 9.42
CA PHE A 142 -0.49 -1.25 8.19
C PHE A 142 -0.13 -2.23 7.08
N VAL A 143 -0.28 -1.77 5.86
CA VAL A 143 0.22 -2.45 4.65
C VAL A 143 1.26 -1.56 3.98
N LEU A 144 2.41 -2.14 3.65
CA LEU A 144 3.52 -1.53 2.93
C LEU A 144 3.59 -2.10 1.51
N GLY A 145 3.92 -1.25 0.54
CA GLY A 145 4.19 -1.67 -0.82
C GLY A 145 4.72 -0.52 -1.67
N ASP A 146 5.50 -0.86 -2.68
CA ASP A 146 6.08 0.07 -3.65
C ASP A 146 5.03 0.47 -4.69
N VAL A 147 4.53 1.71 -4.59
CA VAL A 147 3.46 2.24 -5.44
C VAL A 147 4.01 2.76 -6.79
N ASP A 148 5.18 3.37 -6.78
CA ASP A 148 5.75 4.03 -7.96
C ASP A 148 6.72 3.12 -8.74
N GLY A 149 7.07 1.94 -8.21
CA GLY A 149 8.06 1.03 -8.80
C GLY A 149 9.49 1.55 -8.69
N ASP A 150 9.74 2.47 -7.76
CA ASP A 150 11.05 3.10 -7.53
C ASP A 150 11.84 2.44 -6.38
N GLY A 151 11.28 1.38 -5.79
CA GLY A 151 11.85 0.64 -4.67
C GLY A 151 11.60 1.29 -3.31
N ARG A 152 10.70 2.28 -3.22
CA ARG A 152 10.30 2.94 -1.98
C ARG A 152 8.87 2.57 -1.63
N ASP A 153 8.69 2.11 -0.41
CA ASP A 153 7.35 1.78 0.07
C ASP A 153 6.53 3.03 0.39
N GLU A 154 5.24 2.93 0.15
CA GLU A 154 4.19 3.71 0.80
C GLU A 154 3.43 2.83 1.78
N ALA A 155 2.68 3.44 2.69
CA ALA A 155 1.88 2.69 3.63
C ALA A 155 0.41 3.14 3.69
N MET A 156 -0.46 2.17 3.93
CA MET A 156 -1.82 2.40 4.41
C MET A 156 -1.92 1.90 5.84
N LEU A 157 -2.07 2.83 6.78
CA LEU A 157 -2.06 2.57 8.20
C LEU A 157 -3.46 2.73 8.79
N SER A 158 -3.83 1.85 9.71
CA SER A 158 -5.06 1.94 10.50
C SER A 158 -4.79 1.67 11.97
N ILE A 159 -5.59 2.26 12.84
CA ILE A 159 -5.55 1.99 14.27
C ILE A 159 -6.70 1.04 14.60
N ILE A 160 -6.37 -0.12 15.15
CA ILE A 160 -7.34 -1.12 15.61
C ILE A 160 -7.71 -0.76 17.05
N GLU A 161 -8.94 -0.28 17.25
CA GLU A 161 -9.46 -0.05 18.60
C GLU A 161 -10.03 -1.36 19.16
N GLU A 162 -9.62 -1.77 20.37
CA GLU A 162 -10.08 -3.00 21.02
C GLU A 162 -11.61 -3.16 21.15
N PRO A 163 -12.42 -2.11 21.37
CA PRO A 163 -13.87 -2.25 21.41
C PRO A 163 -14.48 -2.85 20.14
N PHE A 164 -13.76 -2.80 19.01
CA PHE A 164 -14.21 -3.41 17.76
C PHE A 164 -14.04 -4.93 17.73
N ALA A 165 -13.05 -5.46 18.44
CA ALA A 165 -12.84 -6.90 18.56
C ALA A 165 -13.85 -7.55 19.53
N ALA A 166 -14.32 -6.81 20.53
CA ALA A 166 -15.25 -7.29 21.55
C ALA A 166 -16.74 -7.09 21.19
N ALA A 167 -17.06 -6.12 20.33
CA ALA A 167 -18.44 -5.86 19.93
C ALA A 167 -18.89 -6.85 18.84
N ASN A 168 -19.54 -7.91 19.26
CA ASN A 168 -20.15 -8.94 18.39
C ASN A 168 -21.26 -8.44 17.43
N GLN A 169 -21.40 -7.12 17.21
CA GLN A 169 -22.60 -6.58 16.56
C GLN A 169 -22.35 -5.54 15.46
N GLY A 170 -21.18 -5.45 14.87
CA GLY A 170 -20.97 -4.52 13.75
C GLY A 170 -19.78 -4.87 12.87
N PRO A 171 -19.72 -4.38 11.63
CA PRO A 171 -18.55 -4.56 10.79
C PRO A 171 -17.37 -3.80 11.41
N SER A 172 -16.38 -4.54 11.89
CA SER A 172 -15.10 -4.00 12.38
C SER A 172 -14.23 -3.51 11.20
N VAL A 173 -14.72 -2.47 10.53
CA VAL A 173 -13.93 -1.77 9.51
C VAL A 173 -13.27 -0.60 10.22
N PRO A 174 -11.96 -0.37 10.07
CA PRO A 174 -11.32 0.82 10.63
C PRO A 174 -12.09 2.06 10.20
N ARG A 175 -12.27 3.01 11.14
CA ARG A 175 -13.02 4.25 10.83
C ARG A 175 -12.22 5.22 9.99
N PHE A 176 -10.90 5.09 10.02
CA PHE A 176 -9.99 5.95 9.30
C PHE A 176 -8.81 5.14 8.78
N LEU A 177 -8.37 5.47 7.59
CA LEU A 177 -7.08 5.07 7.06
C LEU A 177 -6.17 6.29 7.00
N ILE A 178 -4.91 6.06 7.17
CA ILE A 178 -3.86 7.07 7.04
C ILE A 178 -2.95 6.57 5.93
N ARG A 179 -2.88 7.29 4.81
CA ARG A 179 -1.89 7.05 3.78
C ARG A 179 -0.61 7.77 4.15
N VAL A 180 0.49 7.06 4.16
CA VAL A 180 1.84 7.56 4.43
C VAL A 180 2.62 7.44 3.13
N PHE A 181 3.11 8.56 2.61
CA PHE A 181 3.81 8.60 1.34
C PHE A 181 5.30 8.23 1.50
N SER A 182 5.93 7.76 0.43
CA SER A 182 7.30 7.21 0.41
C SER A 182 8.39 8.15 0.92
N HIS A 183 8.16 9.47 0.87
CA HIS A 183 9.10 10.48 1.36
C HIS A 183 8.98 10.81 2.85
N CYS A 184 8.00 10.21 3.56
CA CYS A 184 7.79 10.41 4.99
C CYS A 184 8.73 9.53 5.81
N ASP A 185 9.43 10.11 6.79
CA ASP A 185 10.35 9.38 7.69
C ASP A 185 9.65 8.23 8.47
N LEU A 186 8.33 8.31 8.62
CA LEU A 186 7.55 7.25 9.28
C LEU A 186 7.65 5.92 8.52
N ILE A 187 7.82 5.93 7.19
CA ILE A 187 7.96 4.72 6.38
C ILE A 187 9.12 3.84 6.89
N ALA A 188 10.29 4.43 7.14
CA ALA A 188 11.44 3.69 7.65
C ALA A 188 11.12 2.98 8.99
N SER A 189 10.36 3.64 9.88
CA SER A 189 9.94 3.04 11.15
C SER A 189 8.95 1.89 10.95
N LEU A 190 8.02 1.99 10.01
CA LEU A 190 7.07 0.93 9.69
C LEU A 190 7.77 -0.27 9.02
N GLU A 191 8.73 0.00 8.13
CA GLU A 191 9.56 -1.04 7.51
C GLU A 191 10.37 -1.81 8.56
N ASP A 192 11.02 -1.10 9.48
CA ASP A 192 11.79 -1.71 10.55
C ASP A 192 10.90 -2.56 11.46
N MET A 193 9.74 -2.06 11.84
CA MET A 193 8.76 -2.82 12.63
C MET A 193 8.32 -4.10 11.92
N SER A 194 8.01 -4.02 10.63
CA SER A 194 7.64 -5.18 9.82
C SER A 194 8.78 -6.18 9.69
N ARG A 195 10.00 -5.70 9.42
CA ARG A 195 11.18 -6.53 9.23
C ARG A 195 11.55 -7.29 10.51
N HIS A 196 11.56 -6.62 11.66
CA HIS A 196 11.82 -7.26 12.95
C HIS A 196 10.80 -8.35 13.26
N ALA A 197 9.50 -8.04 13.13
CA ALA A 197 8.45 -9.03 13.35
C ALA A 197 8.57 -10.23 12.41
N MET A 198 8.87 -10.02 11.14
CA MET A 198 9.06 -11.11 10.18
C MET A 198 10.26 -11.98 10.52
N SER A 199 11.38 -11.40 10.96
CA SER A 199 12.58 -12.13 11.38
C SER A 199 12.34 -12.94 12.65
N ASP A 200 11.77 -12.30 13.68
CA ASP A 200 11.56 -12.92 14.99
C ASP A 200 10.57 -14.09 14.91
N PHE A 201 9.48 -13.92 14.15
CA PHE A 201 8.44 -14.93 14.05
C PHE A 201 8.82 -16.08 13.11
N ALA A 202 9.64 -15.83 12.08
CA ALA A 202 10.22 -16.89 11.24
C ALA A 202 11.15 -17.81 12.05
N ALA A 203 12.00 -17.25 12.89
CA ALA A 203 12.90 -18.01 13.75
C ALA A 203 12.16 -18.93 14.75
N THR A 204 10.98 -18.47 15.21
CA THR A 204 10.13 -19.28 16.13
C THR A 204 9.54 -20.51 15.43
N VAL A 205 9.21 -20.42 14.15
CA VAL A 205 8.67 -21.55 13.37
C VAL A 205 9.74 -22.62 13.13
N GLU A 206 10.99 -22.22 12.86
CA GLU A 206 12.09 -23.15 12.64
C GLU A 206 12.51 -23.86 13.93
N GLY A 207 12.53 -23.16 15.09
CA GLY A 207 12.88 -23.73 16.39
C GLY A 207 11.91 -24.78 16.93
N THR A 208 10.62 -24.73 16.53
CA THR A 208 9.61 -25.72 16.94
C THR A 208 9.60 -26.99 16.10
N ALA A 209 10.30 -27.02 14.97
CA ALA A 209 10.41 -28.19 14.09
C ALA A 209 11.46 -29.23 14.58
N ASP A 210 12.38 -28.83 15.46
CA ASP A 210 13.51 -29.67 15.90
C ASP A 210 13.25 -30.44 17.22
N ASP A 211 12.15 -30.14 17.94
CA ASP A 211 11.71 -30.86 19.16
C ASP A 211 10.76 -32.01 18.84
N GLY A 212 11.10 -32.86 17.86
CA GLY A 212 10.48 -34.18 17.70
C GLY A 212 10.76 -35.05 18.92
N PRO A 213 9.74 -35.79 19.47
CA PRO A 213 9.95 -36.63 20.64
C PRO A 213 11.00 -37.71 20.35
N ALA A 214 12.19 -37.57 20.94
CA ALA A 214 13.14 -38.67 21.03
C ALA A 214 12.49 -39.82 21.79
N THR A 215 11.92 -40.75 21.05
CA THR A 215 11.45 -42.05 21.56
C THR A 215 12.67 -42.78 22.15
N ARG A 216 12.86 -42.68 23.47
CA ARG A 216 13.73 -43.62 24.19
C ARG A 216 12.95 -44.90 24.40
N LEU A 217 13.40 -45.95 23.74
CA LEU A 217 13.14 -47.32 24.07
C LEU A 217 13.73 -47.73 25.43
#